data_1352c1e838383b3f6de2d627f90bded2
#
_entry.id   1352c1e838383b3f6de2d627f90bded2
#
_cell.length_a   1.000
_cell.length_b   1.000
_cell.length_c   1.000
_cell.angle_alpha   90.00
_cell.angle_beta   90.00
_cell.angle_gamma   90.00
#
_symmetry.space_group_name_H-M   'P 1'
#
loop_
_entity.id
_entity.type
_entity.pdbx_description
1 polymer ?
#
loop_
_entity_poly.entity_id
_entity_poly.type
_entity_poly.pdbx_seq_one_letter_code
_entity_poly.pdbx_strand_id
1 'polypeptide(L)'
;MTIFLFFIVSILIITSSLLVITSKNPIHSVLFLILVFFNTSILFLFSNAEFLAMVVLIVYIGAVAVLFLFVIMMLDINISKLRQTFLNYLPIGLLVGFIILLELIYVVSQSKLNFTETISTNNNNISNQMLDNTKTIGNILYTDYFLLFQISGIILLVAMIGAIFLTIRKREGAKKQNIYKQILK
;
A
#
# COMPACT_ATOMS: atom_id res chain seq x y z
N MET A 1 22.53 -2.12 18.71
CA MET A 1 21.34 -1.30 18.96
C MET A 1 20.31 -1.43 17.84
N THR A 2 20.67 -1.36 16.57
CA THR A 2 19.77 -1.49 15.41
C THR A 2 19.00 -2.82 15.37
N ILE A 3 19.67 -3.94 15.66
CA ILE A 3 19.04 -5.27 15.67
C ILE A 3 17.91 -5.38 16.73
N PHE A 4 18.14 -4.81 17.90
CA PHE A 4 17.11 -4.81 18.96
C PHE A 4 15.88 -3.98 18.55
N LEU A 5 16.09 -2.81 17.99
CA LEU A 5 15.01 -1.96 17.46
C LEU A 5 14.26 -2.66 16.30
N PHE A 6 14.98 -3.35 15.42
CA PHE A 6 14.37 -4.14 14.35
C PHE A 6 13.39 -5.20 14.90
N PHE A 7 13.79 -5.97 15.92
CA PHE A 7 12.90 -6.98 16.53
C PHE A 7 11.67 -6.34 17.16
N ILE A 8 11.82 -5.21 17.87
CA ILE A 8 10.67 -4.50 18.46
C ILE A 8 9.69 -4.08 17.37
N VAL A 9 10.16 -3.42 16.33
CA VAL A 9 9.30 -2.94 15.24
C VAL A 9 8.65 -4.11 14.50
N SER A 10 9.37 -5.21 14.26
CA SER A 10 8.82 -6.42 13.64
C SER A 10 7.69 -7.03 14.47
N ILE A 11 7.86 -7.14 15.79
CA ILE A 11 6.80 -7.65 16.68
C ILE A 11 5.58 -6.71 16.64
N LEU A 12 5.79 -5.39 16.66
CA LEU A 12 4.70 -4.42 16.55
C LEU A 12 3.94 -4.55 15.22
N ILE A 13 4.62 -4.79 14.11
CA ILE A 13 3.98 -5.02 12.81
C ILE A 13 3.12 -6.29 12.85
N ILE A 14 3.67 -7.40 13.33
CA ILE A 14 2.96 -8.69 13.39
C ILE A 14 1.73 -8.57 14.29
N THR A 15 1.87 -8.02 15.49
CA THR A 15 0.74 -7.86 16.41
C THR A 15 -0.32 -6.91 15.85
N SER A 16 0.07 -5.79 15.28
CA SER A 16 -0.86 -4.85 14.66
C SER A 16 -1.58 -5.48 13.46
N SER A 17 -0.89 -6.26 12.60
CA SER A 17 -1.52 -6.92 11.45
C SER A 17 -2.53 -8.00 11.88
N LEU A 18 -2.27 -8.72 12.96
CA LEU A 18 -3.25 -9.63 13.55
C LEU A 18 -4.47 -8.87 14.09
N LEU A 19 -4.28 -7.70 14.70
CA LEU A 19 -5.38 -6.85 15.17
C LEU A 19 -6.20 -6.27 14.01
N VAL A 20 -5.61 -5.98 12.85
CA VAL A 20 -6.35 -5.59 11.63
C VAL A 20 -7.39 -6.65 11.27
N ILE A 21 -7.02 -7.92 11.30
CA ILE A 21 -7.88 -9.03 10.87
C ILE A 21 -8.92 -9.38 11.94
N THR A 22 -8.52 -9.34 13.23
CA THR A 22 -9.39 -9.76 14.34
C THR A 22 -10.33 -8.67 14.83
N SER A 23 -10.12 -7.42 14.45
CA SER A 23 -10.94 -6.30 14.88
C SER A 23 -12.37 -6.42 14.41
N LYS A 24 -13.33 -6.29 15.34
CA LYS A 24 -14.77 -6.33 15.04
C LYS A 24 -15.28 -5.04 14.39
N ASN A 25 -14.63 -3.92 14.69
CA ASN A 25 -15.02 -2.61 14.17
C ASN A 25 -14.11 -2.25 12.99
N PRO A 26 -14.65 -2.04 11.78
CA PRO A 26 -13.86 -1.72 10.61
C PRO A 26 -13.04 -0.42 10.75
N ILE A 27 -13.50 0.54 11.55
CA ILE A 27 -12.73 1.77 11.82
C ILE A 27 -11.45 1.45 12.59
N HIS A 28 -11.54 0.61 13.63
CA HIS A 28 -10.35 0.18 14.38
C HIS A 28 -9.40 -0.65 13.52
N SER A 29 -9.93 -1.48 12.60
CA SER A 29 -9.12 -2.24 11.66
C SER A 29 -8.26 -1.32 10.79
N VAL A 30 -8.83 -0.24 10.26
CA VAL A 30 -8.06 0.72 9.45
C VAL A 30 -7.05 1.51 10.29
N LEU A 31 -7.36 1.85 11.54
CA LEU A 31 -6.39 2.49 12.43
C LEU A 31 -5.19 1.59 12.70
N PHE A 32 -5.41 0.29 12.93
CA PHE A 32 -4.30 -0.67 13.04
C PHE A 32 -3.53 -0.83 11.73
N LEU A 33 -4.21 -0.76 10.58
CA LEU A 33 -3.55 -0.79 9.27
C LEU A 33 -2.61 0.41 9.09
N ILE A 34 -3.02 1.60 9.50
CA ILE A 34 -2.17 2.80 9.51
C ILE A 34 -0.93 2.57 10.37
N LEU A 35 -1.11 1.98 11.55
CA LEU A 35 0.00 1.65 12.46
C LEU A 35 0.96 0.64 11.82
N VAL A 36 0.47 -0.36 11.09
CA VAL A 36 1.31 -1.32 10.34
C VAL A 36 2.15 -0.59 9.30
N PHE A 37 1.56 0.25 8.46
CA PHE A 37 2.30 0.98 7.44
C PHE A 37 3.32 1.96 8.02
N PHE A 38 2.99 2.62 9.14
CA PHE A 38 3.92 3.50 9.83
C PHE A 38 5.16 2.73 10.30
N ASN A 39 4.98 1.60 10.97
CA ASN A 39 6.09 0.76 11.41
C ASN A 39 6.87 0.15 10.22
N THR A 40 6.18 -0.20 9.13
CA THR A 40 6.84 -0.66 7.90
C THR A 40 7.75 0.41 7.30
N SER A 41 7.32 1.67 7.31
CA SER A 41 8.18 2.78 6.87
C SER A 41 9.46 2.88 7.70
N ILE A 42 9.38 2.64 9.02
CA ILE A 42 10.57 2.58 9.89
C ILE A 42 11.51 1.43 9.48
N LEU A 43 10.97 0.26 9.11
CA LEU A 43 11.81 -0.85 8.61
C LEU A 43 12.53 -0.48 7.31
N PHE A 44 11.87 0.25 6.40
CA PHE A 44 12.54 0.73 5.19
C PHE A 44 13.68 1.71 5.50
N LEU A 45 13.53 2.56 6.51
CA LEU A 45 14.62 3.42 6.98
C LEU A 45 15.80 2.61 7.50
N PHE A 46 15.56 1.54 8.25
CA PHE A 46 16.64 0.64 8.70
C PHE A 46 17.35 -0.07 7.55
N SER A 47 16.66 -0.26 6.42
CA SER A 47 17.24 -0.85 5.20
C SER A 47 17.93 0.19 4.29
N ASN A 48 18.09 1.43 4.72
CA ASN A 48 18.61 2.58 3.94
C ASN A 48 17.77 2.87 2.67
N ALA A 49 16.50 2.47 2.66
CA ALA A 49 15.57 2.73 1.56
C ALA A 49 14.70 3.96 1.88
N GLU A 50 15.34 5.13 2.03
CA GLU A 50 14.69 6.37 2.46
C GLU A 50 13.57 6.81 1.54
N PHE A 51 13.78 6.75 0.22
CA PHE A 51 12.76 7.10 -0.76
C PHE A 51 11.49 6.24 -0.59
N LEU A 52 11.68 4.92 -0.45
CA LEU A 52 10.56 3.99 -0.30
C LEU A 52 9.83 4.20 1.03
N ALA A 53 10.55 4.49 2.10
CA ALA A 53 9.95 4.84 3.39
C ALA A 53 9.02 6.05 3.29
N MET A 54 9.47 7.11 2.61
CA MET A 54 8.65 8.31 2.40
C MET A 54 7.45 8.05 1.50
N VAL A 55 7.60 7.23 0.45
CA VAL A 55 6.47 6.84 -0.42
C VAL A 55 5.40 6.10 0.38
N VAL A 56 5.79 5.18 1.26
CA VAL A 56 4.83 4.47 2.13
C VAL A 56 4.08 5.44 3.04
N LEU A 57 4.75 6.41 3.65
CA LEU A 57 4.10 7.41 4.50
C LEU A 57 3.12 8.30 3.71
N ILE A 58 3.56 8.83 2.58
CA ILE A 58 2.77 9.81 1.83
C ILE A 58 1.62 9.13 1.09
N VAL A 59 1.89 8.02 0.39
CA VAL A 59 0.90 7.38 -0.47
C VAL A 59 0.03 6.38 0.29
N TYR A 60 0.65 5.43 1.02
CA TYR A 60 -0.14 4.38 1.69
C TYR A 60 -0.87 4.91 2.91
N ILE A 61 -0.23 5.71 3.75
CA ILE A 61 -0.91 6.30 4.91
C ILE A 61 -1.70 7.54 4.50
N GLY A 62 -1.04 8.51 3.85
CA GLY A 62 -1.64 9.81 3.57
C GLY A 62 -2.79 9.77 2.58
N ALA A 63 -2.72 8.96 1.53
CA ALA A 63 -3.77 8.87 0.53
C ALA A 63 -4.68 7.65 0.74
N VAL A 64 -4.12 6.43 0.71
CA VAL A 64 -4.92 5.20 0.62
C VAL A 64 -5.61 4.87 1.95
N ALA A 65 -4.88 4.84 3.06
CA ALA A 65 -5.46 4.46 4.35
C ALA A 65 -6.45 5.51 4.88
N VAL A 66 -6.16 6.80 4.69
CA VAL A 66 -7.09 7.88 5.04
C VAL A 66 -8.35 7.83 4.17
N LEU A 67 -8.22 7.51 2.87
CA LEU A 67 -9.38 7.31 1.99
C LEU A 67 -10.24 6.14 2.49
N PHE A 68 -9.63 5.00 2.83
CA PHE A 68 -10.36 3.87 3.42
C PHE A 68 -11.07 4.23 4.72
N LEU A 69 -10.39 4.96 5.60
CA LEU A 69 -11.00 5.43 6.85
C LEU A 69 -12.25 6.27 6.57
N PHE A 70 -12.15 7.21 5.63
CA PHE A 70 -13.26 8.08 5.27
C PHE A 70 -14.43 7.31 4.65
N VAL A 71 -14.14 6.39 3.71
CA VAL A 71 -15.16 5.55 3.07
C VAL A 71 -15.88 4.67 4.09
N ILE A 72 -15.14 4.00 5.00
CA ILE A 72 -15.73 3.11 6.01
C ILE A 72 -16.57 3.89 7.02
N MET A 73 -16.15 5.10 7.36
CA MET A 73 -16.92 5.96 8.25
C MET A 73 -18.23 6.44 7.62
N MET A 74 -18.25 6.65 6.29
CA MET A 74 -19.48 7.04 5.58
C MET A 74 -20.41 5.85 5.27
N LEU A 75 -19.88 4.63 5.27
CA LEU A 75 -20.64 3.44 4.94
C LEU A 75 -21.28 2.87 6.23
N ASP A 76 -22.62 2.90 6.31
CA ASP A 76 -23.36 2.25 7.39
C ASP A 76 -23.36 0.73 7.20
N ILE A 77 -22.25 0.09 7.65
CA ILE A 77 -22.07 -1.36 7.50
C ILE A 77 -22.76 -2.09 8.64
N ASN A 78 -23.78 -2.89 8.32
CA ASN A 78 -24.42 -3.77 9.27
C ASN A 78 -23.53 -4.98 9.61
N ILE A 79 -22.72 -4.84 10.66
CA ILE A 79 -21.69 -5.80 11.10
C ILE A 79 -22.30 -7.17 11.45
N SER A 80 -23.55 -7.22 11.89
CA SER A 80 -24.21 -8.47 12.30
C SER A 80 -24.45 -9.45 11.15
N LYS A 81 -24.72 -8.94 9.94
CA LYS A 81 -24.92 -9.76 8.73
C LYS A 81 -23.61 -10.35 8.18
N LEU A 82 -22.51 -9.62 8.30
CA LEU A 82 -21.20 -10.08 7.82
C LEU A 82 -20.69 -11.30 8.59
N ARG A 83 -20.98 -11.39 9.87
CA ARG A 83 -20.47 -12.45 10.74
C ARG A 83 -21.06 -13.84 10.43
N GLN A 84 -22.30 -13.92 10.01
CA GLN A 84 -22.95 -15.20 9.67
C GLN A 84 -22.36 -15.82 8.40
N THR A 85 -22.03 -14.99 7.42
CA THR A 85 -21.45 -15.44 6.14
C THR A 85 -20.01 -15.91 6.31
N PHE A 86 -19.26 -15.26 7.20
CA PHE A 86 -17.84 -15.60 7.43
C PHE A 86 -17.64 -17.04 7.92
N LEU A 87 -18.49 -17.53 8.83
CA LEU A 87 -18.37 -18.89 9.38
C LEU A 87 -18.57 -19.97 8.31
N ASN A 88 -19.38 -19.73 7.31
CA ASN A 88 -19.67 -20.71 6.26
C ASN A 88 -18.48 -20.88 5.27
N TYR A 89 -17.69 -19.84 5.06
CA TYR A 89 -16.52 -19.86 4.16
C TYR A 89 -15.18 -20.12 4.87
N LEU A 90 -15.20 -20.18 6.19
CA LEU A 90 -14.00 -20.38 7.00
C LEU A 90 -13.22 -21.66 6.62
N PRO A 91 -13.83 -22.85 6.41
CA PRO A 91 -13.07 -24.06 6.08
C PRO A 91 -12.38 -23.97 4.72
N ILE A 92 -13.02 -23.33 3.71
CA ILE A 92 -12.42 -23.12 2.40
C ILE A 92 -11.28 -22.12 2.47
N GLY A 93 -11.46 -21.01 3.17
CA GLY A 93 -10.43 -20.00 3.37
C GLY A 93 -9.21 -20.54 4.10
N LEU A 94 -9.42 -21.37 5.12
CA LEU A 94 -8.34 -22.01 5.88
C LEU A 94 -7.54 -23.00 5.00
N LEU A 95 -8.22 -23.78 4.15
CA LEU A 95 -7.57 -24.72 3.24
C LEU A 95 -6.69 -23.97 2.23
N VAL A 96 -7.20 -22.91 1.59
CA VAL A 96 -6.44 -22.09 0.64
C VAL A 96 -5.25 -21.40 1.34
N GLY A 97 -5.48 -20.83 2.52
CA GLY A 97 -4.42 -20.21 3.32
C GLY A 97 -3.31 -21.19 3.72
N PHE A 98 -3.68 -22.44 4.04
CA PHE A 98 -2.72 -23.50 4.36
C PHE A 98 -1.86 -23.90 3.15
N ILE A 99 -2.46 -24.00 1.96
CA ILE A 99 -1.72 -24.30 0.72
C ILE A 99 -0.70 -23.20 0.43
N ILE A 100 -1.11 -21.92 0.51
CA ILE A 100 -0.22 -20.77 0.27
C ILE A 100 0.92 -20.77 1.30
N LEU A 101 0.62 -21.07 2.57
CA LEU A 101 1.63 -21.13 3.63
C LEU A 101 2.66 -22.24 3.36
N LEU A 102 2.23 -23.43 2.92
CA LEU A 102 3.15 -24.52 2.56
C LEU A 102 4.04 -24.12 1.38
N GLU A 103 3.47 -23.46 0.35
CA GLU A 103 4.22 -22.98 -0.80
C GLU A 103 5.29 -21.96 -0.39
N LEU A 104 4.95 -21.01 0.48
CA LEU A 104 5.90 -20.03 1.02
C LEU A 104 7.03 -20.69 1.81
N ILE A 105 6.70 -21.64 2.68
CA ILE A 105 7.71 -22.39 3.46
C ILE A 105 8.65 -23.15 2.51
N TYR A 106 8.10 -23.80 1.47
CA TYR A 106 8.89 -24.54 0.49
C TYR A 106 9.87 -23.60 -0.26
N VAL A 107 9.40 -22.46 -0.75
CA VAL A 107 10.23 -21.47 -1.46
C VAL A 107 11.33 -20.92 -0.55
N VAL A 108 11.00 -20.55 0.68
CA VAL A 108 11.99 -20.02 1.64
C VAL A 108 13.00 -21.10 2.03
N SER A 109 12.59 -22.36 2.19
CA SER A 109 13.48 -23.48 2.50
C SER A 109 14.43 -23.82 1.34
N GLN A 110 13.97 -23.69 0.09
CA GLN A 110 14.83 -23.91 -1.09
C GLN A 110 15.72 -22.72 -1.41
N SER A 111 15.30 -21.50 -1.11
CA SER A 111 16.19 -20.36 -1.19
C SER A 111 17.26 -20.56 -0.13
N LYS A 112 18.41 -21.15 -0.53
CA LYS A 112 19.63 -21.04 0.26
C LYS A 112 19.87 -19.55 0.38
N LEU A 113 19.47 -18.97 1.50
CA LEU A 113 19.85 -17.63 1.88
C LEU A 113 21.36 -17.68 2.03
N ASN A 114 22.08 -17.50 0.92
CA ASN A 114 23.50 -17.25 0.92
C ASN A 114 23.72 -15.87 1.54
N PHE A 115 23.53 -15.80 2.86
CA PHE A 115 23.94 -14.66 3.67
C PHE A 115 25.48 -14.54 3.73
N THR A 116 26.17 -15.49 3.08
CA THR A 116 27.61 -15.51 3.00
C THR A 116 28.01 -14.95 1.64
N GLU A 117 28.69 -13.81 1.68
CA GLU A 117 29.59 -13.31 0.65
C GLU A 117 29.01 -12.58 -0.58
N THR A 118 28.49 -11.40 -0.34
CA THR A 118 28.80 -10.31 -1.28
C THR A 118 29.44 -9.12 -0.54
N ILE A 119 30.23 -9.41 0.51
CA ILE A 119 31.32 -8.54 0.93
C ILE A 119 32.59 -9.09 0.28
N SER A 120 32.58 -9.28 -1.01
CA SER A 120 33.84 -9.37 -1.76
C SER A 120 34.18 -7.96 -2.23
N THR A 121 34.95 -7.29 -1.38
CA THR A 121 36.17 -6.56 -1.74
C THR A 121 36.31 -6.26 -3.24
N ASN A 122 35.55 -5.33 -3.75
CA ASN A 122 36.04 -4.45 -4.77
C ASN A 122 36.38 -3.11 -4.10
N ASN A 123 37.42 -3.17 -3.26
CA ASN A 123 38.25 -2.03 -2.89
C ASN A 123 38.99 -1.53 -4.13
N ASN A 124 38.27 -0.96 -5.08
CA ASN A 124 38.89 -0.12 -6.09
C ASN A 124 38.02 1.11 -6.27
N ASN A 125 38.41 2.17 -5.58
CA ASN A 125 38.20 3.58 -5.96
C ASN A 125 36.81 3.98 -6.42
N ILE A 126 35.77 3.69 -5.62
CA ILE A 126 34.57 4.50 -5.66
C ILE A 126 34.74 5.55 -4.56
N SER A 127 35.30 6.70 -4.98
CA SER A 127 35.23 7.94 -4.22
C SER A 127 33.83 8.01 -3.55
N ASN A 128 33.84 8.23 -2.23
CA ASN A 128 32.75 8.44 -1.34
C ASN A 128 31.78 9.55 -1.79
N GLN A 129 31.13 9.39 -2.92
CA GLN A 129 29.85 10.03 -3.15
C GLN A 129 28.83 9.06 -2.56
N MET A 130 28.35 9.34 -1.37
CA MET A 130 27.04 8.89 -0.91
C MET A 130 26.06 9.33 -2.01
N LEU A 131 25.86 8.48 -3.01
CA LEU A 131 24.84 8.70 -4.02
C LEU A 131 23.53 8.64 -3.23
N ASP A 132 22.89 9.78 -3.10
CA ASP A 132 21.59 9.93 -2.48
C ASP A 132 20.67 8.87 -3.10
N ASN A 133 20.07 8.03 -2.26
CA ASN A 133 19.18 6.93 -2.67
C ASN A 133 18.13 7.44 -3.66
N THR A 134 17.56 8.61 -3.39
CA THR A 134 16.57 9.27 -4.23
C THR A 134 17.11 9.60 -5.62
N LYS A 135 18.34 10.10 -5.71
CA LYS A 135 18.99 10.44 -6.99
C LYS A 135 19.27 9.20 -7.83
N THR A 136 19.74 8.14 -7.19
CA THR A 136 20.03 6.87 -7.87
C THR A 136 18.77 6.26 -8.45
N ILE A 137 17.69 6.19 -7.66
CA ILE A 137 16.38 5.69 -8.13
C ILE A 137 15.86 6.58 -9.26
N GLY A 138 15.94 7.90 -9.11
CA GLY A 138 15.52 8.84 -10.16
C GLY A 138 16.24 8.62 -11.46
N ASN A 139 17.56 8.48 -11.46
CA ASN A 139 18.32 8.22 -12.66
C ASN A 139 17.87 6.95 -13.38
N ILE A 140 17.75 5.84 -12.67
CA ILE A 140 17.33 4.55 -13.25
C ILE A 140 15.89 4.59 -13.74
N LEU A 141 14.98 5.22 -12.99
CA LEU A 141 13.55 5.28 -13.30
C LEU A 141 13.28 6.05 -14.59
N TYR A 142 14.01 7.15 -14.82
CA TYR A 142 13.80 8.01 -15.99
C TYR A 142 14.65 7.63 -17.21
N THR A 143 15.55 6.66 -17.10
CA THR A 143 16.35 6.14 -18.21
C THR A 143 15.93 4.72 -18.58
N ASP A 144 16.29 3.75 -17.76
CA ASP A 144 16.09 2.32 -18.07
C ASP A 144 14.62 1.89 -17.96
N TYR A 145 13.88 2.44 -16.98
CA TYR A 145 12.49 2.10 -16.72
C TYR A 145 11.49 3.17 -17.18
N PHE A 146 11.90 4.05 -18.09
CA PHE A 146 11.06 5.14 -18.61
C PHE A 146 9.69 4.68 -19.11
N LEU A 147 9.64 3.58 -19.86
CA LEU A 147 8.38 3.05 -20.40
C LEU A 147 7.43 2.61 -19.31
N LEU A 148 7.93 1.90 -18.28
CA LEU A 148 7.10 1.47 -17.15
C LEU A 148 6.59 2.66 -16.33
N PHE A 149 7.41 3.68 -16.17
CA PHE A 149 7.02 4.93 -15.53
C PHE A 149 5.88 5.62 -16.28
N GLN A 150 5.99 5.70 -17.63
CA GLN A 150 4.96 6.29 -18.47
C GLN A 150 3.62 5.52 -18.40
N ILE A 151 3.67 4.18 -18.42
CA ILE A 151 2.49 3.33 -18.28
C ILE A 151 1.82 3.54 -16.93
N SER A 152 2.59 3.68 -15.85
CA SER A 152 2.03 3.95 -14.52
C SER A 152 1.24 5.27 -14.48
N GLY A 153 1.73 6.30 -15.17
CA GLY A 153 1.02 7.57 -15.32
C GLY A 153 -0.32 7.44 -16.06
N ILE A 154 -0.34 6.63 -17.13
CA ILE A 154 -1.58 6.36 -17.89
C ILE A 154 -2.58 5.59 -17.01
N ILE A 155 -2.14 4.60 -16.22
CA ILE A 155 -3.00 3.86 -15.30
C ILE A 155 -3.64 4.80 -14.28
N LEU A 156 -2.87 5.71 -13.69
CA LEU A 156 -3.40 6.71 -12.76
C LEU A 156 -4.41 7.65 -13.42
N LEU A 157 -4.15 8.07 -14.67
CA LEU A 157 -5.09 8.89 -15.45
C LEU A 157 -6.42 8.18 -15.65
N VAL A 158 -6.37 6.91 -16.08
CA VAL A 158 -7.58 6.09 -16.30
C VAL A 158 -8.35 5.89 -15.01
N ALA A 159 -7.65 5.61 -13.90
CA ALA A 159 -8.27 5.47 -12.58
C ALA A 159 -8.98 6.77 -12.13
N MET A 160 -8.35 7.92 -12.35
CA MET A 160 -8.94 9.23 -12.04
C MET A 160 -10.20 9.49 -12.87
N ILE A 161 -10.13 9.27 -14.19
CA ILE A 161 -11.28 9.43 -15.09
C ILE A 161 -12.41 8.48 -14.67
N GLY A 162 -12.10 7.21 -14.37
CA GLY A 162 -13.06 6.22 -13.92
C GLY A 162 -13.76 6.63 -12.62
N ALA A 163 -13.03 7.14 -11.65
CA ALA A 163 -13.59 7.64 -10.40
C ALA A 163 -14.57 8.81 -10.64
N ILE A 164 -14.21 9.75 -11.52
CA ILE A 164 -15.07 10.88 -11.87
C ILE A 164 -16.34 10.39 -12.57
N PHE A 165 -16.22 9.48 -13.54
CA PHE A 165 -17.37 8.93 -14.27
C PHE A 165 -18.37 8.20 -13.35
N LEU A 166 -17.88 7.44 -12.38
CA LEU A 166 -18.73 6.72 -11.42
C LEU A 166 -19.46 7.65 -10.45
N THR A 167 -18.88 8.83 -10.16
CA THR A 167 -19.47 9.79 -9.22
C THR A 167 -20.40 10.80 -9.90
N ILE A 168 -20.35 10.95 -11.22
CA ILE A 168 -21.23 11.86 -11.95
C ILE A 168 -22.68 11.36 -11.92
N ARG A 169 -23.52 12.04 -11.14
CA ARG A 169 -24.95 11.82 -11.13
C ARG A 169 -25.68 12.83 -12.01
N LYS A 170 -26.20 12.38 -13.14
CA LYS A 170 -27.14 13.19 -13.95
C LYS A 170 -28.50 13.18 -13.26
N ARG A 171 -28.94 14.32 -12.74
CA ARG A 171 -30.31 14.48 -12.22
C ARG A 171 -31.25 14.71 -13.41
N GLU A 172 -32.21 13.81 -13.64
CA GLU A 172 -33.33 14.05 -14.56
C GLU A 172 -34.15 15.21 -14.00
N GLY A 173 -34.34 16.27 -14.81
CA GLY A 173 -35.08 17.47 -14.39
C GLY A 173 -34.22 18.64 -13.92
N ALA A 174 -32.92 18.58 -13.97
CA ALA A 174 -32.06 19.75 -13.71
C ALA A 174 -32.32 20.84 -14.76
N LYS A 175 -32.86 21.99 -14.34
CA LYS A 175 -33.12 23.15 -15.20
C LYS A 175 -31.77 23.67 -15.74
N LYS A 176 -31.49 23.42 -17.01
CA LYS A 176 -30.34 24.03 -17.69
C LYS A 176 -30.69 25.46 -18.09
N GLN A 177 -29.88 26.42 -17.69
CA GLN A 177 -29.98 27.79 -18.11
C GLN A 177 -29.65 27.88 -19.60
N ASN A 178 -30.55 28.51 -20.37
CA ASN A 178 -30.31 28.77 -21.79
C ASN A 178 -29.97 30.26 -21.96
N ILE A 179 -28.67 30.55 -22.03
CA ILE A 179 -28.10 31.91 -22.03
C ILE A 179 -28.69 32.72 -23.20
N TYR A 180 -28.88 32.12 -24.39
CA TYR A 180 -29.44 32.79 -25.55
C TYR A 180 -30.89 33.26 -25.34
N LYS A 181 -31.72 32.49 -24.61
CA LYS A 181 -33.09 32.92 -24.28
C LYS A 181 -33.15 34.03 -23.22
N GLN A 182 -32.10 34.21 -22.44
CA GLN A 182 -32.03 35.26 -21.41
C GLN A 182 -31.56 36.59 -21.98
N ILE A 183 -30.72 36.56 -23.02
CA ILE A 183 -30.16 37.76 -23.66
C ILE A 183 -31.16 38.36 -24.69
N LEU A 184 -32.01 37.52 -25.28
CA LEU A 184 -33.00 37.93 -26.29
C LEU A 184 -34.32 38.43 -25.66
N LYS A 185 -34.38 38.68 -24.36
CA LYS A 185 -35.50 39.28 -23.66
C LYS A 185 -35.11 40.65 -23.13
#